data_9e8443a6474fd628eaba52557177843a
#
_entry.id   9e8443a6474fd628eaba52557177843a
#
_cell.length_a   1.000
_cell.length_b   1.000
_cell.length_c   1.000
_cell.angle_alpha   90.00
_cell.angle_beta   90.00
_cell.angle_gamma   90.00
#
_symmetry.space_group_name_H-M   'P 1'
#
loop_
_entity.id
_entity.type
_entity.pdbx_description
1 polymer ?
#
loop_
_entity_poly.entity_id
_entity_poly.type
_entity_poly.pdbx_seq_one_letter_code
_entity_poly.pdbx_strand_id
1 'polypeptide(L)'
;MRIRTTFISLAMLSLACAEGASGSGAAADFQPTGGIRVASGNGARFNATRVVGPKVQLNMRSDGTWGGSIYGNASTPTPIDATFEGGQFVGSNIRLTIVREGGQTRIFGSVQDRIVRFEASDTEIRVFTSSSIHTGRSETYVRLAGPGEYSGPQSLTLEGEAQQLPPTPAFALAMVGAFI
;
A
#
# COMPACT_ATOMS: atom_id res chain seq x y z
N MET A 1 -4.27 59.30 57.19
CA MET A 1 -4.85 59.42 55.84
C MET A 1 -4.40 58.23 55.03
N ARG A 2 -5.25 57.20 54.94
CA ARG A 2 -4.91 55.91 54.26
C ARG A 2 -5.72 55.86 52.98
N ILE A 3 -5.07 55.89 51.82
CA ILE A 3 -5.68 55.76 50.49
C ILE A 3 -5.77 54.27 50.18
N ARG A 4 -6.97 53.78 50.02
CA ARG A 4 -7.24 52.41 49.53
C ARG A 4 -7.36 52.46 48.02
N THR A 5 -6.42 51.78 47.31
CA THR A 5 -6.48 51.59 45.89
C THR A 5 -7.25 50.33 45.59
N THR A 6 -8.37 50.48 44.93
CA THR A 6 -9.25 49.39 44.47
C THR A 6 -8.79 48.94 43.08
N PHE A 7 -8.32 47.69 42.95
CA PHE A 7 -8.02 47.08 41.68
C PHE A 7 -9.31 46.51 41.06
N ILE A 8 -9.69 47.04 39.92
CA ILE A 8 -10.75 46.49 39.09
C ILE A 8 -10.14 45.45 38.16
N SER A 9 -10.47 44.17 38.40
CA SER A 9 -10.11 43.08 37.50
C SER A 9 -11.06 43.07 36.30
N LEU A 10 -10.54 43.38 35.13
CA LEU A 10 -11.23 43.26 33.87
C LEU A 10 -11.13 41.83 33.39
N ALA A 11 -12.23 41.06 33.51
CA ALA A 11 -12.31 39.71 32.95
C ALA A 11 -12.52 39.80 31.42
N MET A 12 -11.52 39.46 30.65
CA MET A 12 -11.67 39.26 29.22
C MET A 12 -12.35 37.90 28.95
N LEU A 13 -13.55 37.96 28.44
CA LEU A 13 -14.28 36.82 27.91
C LEU A 13 -13.67 36.52 26.53
N SER A 14 -12.83 35.50 26.45
CA SER A 14 -12.36 34.96 25.17
C SER A 14 -13.46 34.08 24.57
N LEU A 15 -14.10 34.60 23.53
CA LEU A 15 -15.01 33.83 22.66
C LEU A 15 -14.16 32.81 21.92
N ALA A 16 -14.14 31.54 22.33
CA ALA A 16 -13.61 30.44 21.57
C ALA A 16 -14.56 30.16 20.38
N CYS A 17 -14.19 30.61 19.20
CA CYS A 17 -14.76 30.09 17.96
C CYS A 17 -14.43 28.59 17.89
N ALA A 18 -15.47 27.76 18.04
CA ALA A 18 -15.38 26.35 17.69
C ALA A 18 -15.27 26.25 16.16
N GLU A 19 -14.05 26.23 15.66
CA GLU A 19 -13.79 25.79 14.29
C GLU A 19 -14.20 24.32 14.22
N GLY A 20 -15.18 24.05 13.35
CA GLY A 20 -15.64 22.71 13.06
C GLY A 20 -14.45 21.86 12.62
N ALA A 21 -14.03 20.96 13.47
CA ALA A 21 -13.09 19.92 13.13
C ALA A 21 -13.74 19.04 12.05
N SER A 22 -13.51 19.40 10.79
CA SER A 22 -13.66 18.47 9.67
C SER A 22 -12.75 17.29 10.01
N GLY A 23 -13.36 16.16 10.34
CA GLY A 23 -12.65 14.96 10.75
C GLY A 23 -11.74 14.44 9.64
N SER A 24 -10.53 14.97 9.54
CA SER A 24 -9.42 14.19 9.05
C SER A 24 -9.15 13.17 10.15
N GLY A 25 -9.75 11.98 10.02
CA GLY A 25 -9.41 10.85 10.86
C GLY A 25 -7.90 10.77 10.93
N ALA A 26 -7.34 11.07 12.11
CA ALA A 26 -5.93 11.01 12.36
C ALA A 26 -5.45 9.72 11.71
N ALA A 27 -4.48 9.83 10.81
CA ALA A 27 -3.79 8.67 10.28
C ALA A 27 -3.10 8.05 11.50
N ALA A 28 -3.82 7.15 12.17
CA ALA A 28 -3.29 6.38 13.29
C ALA A 28 -1.95 5.86 12.82
N ASP A 29 -0.90 6.08 13.61
CA ASP A 29 0.50 5.89 13.28
C ASP A 29 0.72 4.64 12.44
N PHE A 30 0.77 4.82 11.11
CA PHE A 30 1.06 3.73 10.19
C PHE A 30 2.52 3.36 10.35
N GLN A 31 2.76 2.27 11.04
CA GLN A 31 4.08 1.67 11.18
C GLN A 31 4.24 0.56 10.15
N PRO A 32 4.96 0.80 9.05
CA PRO A 32 5.18 -0.24 8.05
C PRO A 32 6.16 -1.30 8.58
N THR A 33 5.85 -2.57 8.34
CA THR A 33 6.75 -3.70 8.62
C THR A 33 7.51 -4.12 7.38
N GLY A 34 7.03 -3.75 6.20
CA GLY A 34 7.66 -4.03 4.93
C GLY A 34 7.42 -2.93 3.88
N GLY A 35 8.24 -2.96 2.84
CA GLY A 35 8.14 -2.02 1.73
C GLY A 35 8.70 -2.57 0.42
N ILE A 36 8.20 -2.00 -0.68
CA ILE A 36 8.66 -2.23 -2.03
C ILE A 36 8.95 -0.87 -2.63
N ARG A 37 10.17 -0.66 -3.09
CA ARG A 37 10.57 0.60 -3.73
C ARG A 37 11.06 0.32 -5.14
N VAL A 38 10.58 1.09 -6.09
CA VAL A 38 10.98 1.02 -7.50
C VAL A 38 11.56 2.38 -7.89
N ALA A 39 12.63 2.38 -8.68
CA ALA A 39 13.35 3.62 -9.03
C ALA A 39 12.50 4.66 -9.77
N SER A 40 11.42 4.25 -10.44
CA SER A 40 10.44 5.14 -11.05
C SER A 40 9.68 6.05 -10.05
N GLY A 41 9.91 5.88 -8.75
CA GLY A 41 9.17 6.56 -7.69
C GLY A 41 7.89 5.84 -7.28
N ASN A 42 7.50 4.80 -8.01
CA ASN A 42 6.43 3.91 -7.58
C ASN A 42 6.93 3.03 -6.42
N GLY A 43 6.02 2.61 -5.59
CA GLY A 43 6.33 1.73 -4.48
C GLY A 43 5.16 1.65 -3.52
N ALA A 44 5.29 0.80 -2.51
CA ALA A 44 4.30 0.73 -1.45
C ALA A 44 4.97 0.29 -0.15
N ARG A 45 4.47 0.79 0.97
CA ARG A 45 4.78 0.32 2.32
C ARG A 45 3.57 -0.40 2.86
N PHE A 46 3.80 -1.40 3.68
CA PHE A 46 2.71 -2.19 4.23
C PHE A 46 3.00 -2.69 5.65
N ASN A 47 1.93 -3.03 6.33
CA ASN A 47 1.90 -3.91 7.49
C ASN A 47 0.77 -4.93 7.30
N ALA A 48 0.47 -5.74 8.31
CA ALA A 48 -0.53 -6.80 8.20
C ALA A 48 -1.93 -6.33 7.76
N THR A 49 -2.29 -5.06 8.03
CA THR A 49 -3.64 -4.53 7.84
C THR A 49 -3.73 -3.33 6.91
N ARG A 50 -2.59 -2.82 6.41
CA ARG A 50 -2.58 -1.59 5.61
C ARG A 50 -1.50 -1.62 4.54
N VAL A 51 -1.84 -1.08 3.37
CA VAL A 51 -0.91 -0.86 2.25
C VAL A 51 -1.04 0.57 1.78
N VAL A 52 0.07 1.30 1.71
CA VAL A 52 0.12 2.71 1.33
C VAL A 52 1.25 2.96 0.35
N GLY A 53 0.93 3.60 -0.76
CA GLY A 53 1.86 4.04 -1.77
C GLY A 53 1.23 5.05 -2.71
N PRO A 54 1.99 5.61 -3.66
CA PRO A 54 1.47 6.56 -4.64
C PRO A 54 0.31 6.01 -5.47
N LYS A 55 0.34 4.71 -5.71
CA LYS A 55 -0.62 4.00 -6.56
C LYS A 55 -1.60 3.11 -5.77
N VAL A 56 -1.50 3.02 -4.46
CA VAL A 56 -2.31 2.12 -3.64
C VAL A 56 -2.57 2.69 -2.26
N GLN A 57 -3.82 2.65 -1.82
CA GLN A 57 -4.23 2.97 -0.44
C GLN A 57 -5.31 1.97 -0.04
N LEU A 58 -4.94 0.94 0.67
CA LEU A 58 -5.83 -0.15 1.08
C LEU A 58 -5.68 -0.42 2.57
N ASN A 59 -6.80 -0.70 3.21
CA ASN A 59 -6.86 -1.07 4.62
C ASN A 59 -7.73 -2.32 4.80
N MET A 60 -7.35 -3.18 5.68
CA MET A 60 -8.19 -4.27 6.17
C MET A 60 -9.16 -3.69 7.21
N ARG A 61 -10.45 -3.94 7.02
CA ARG A 61 -11.52 -3.53 7.93
C ARG A 61 -11.65 -4.52 9.10
N SER A 62 -12.44 -4.17 10.07
CA SER A 62 -12.71 -5.01 11.25
C SER A 62 -13.39 -6.34 10.92
N ASP A 63 -14.08 -6.43 9.79
CA ASP A 63 -14.72 -7.64 9.27
C ASP A 63 -13.76 -8.52 8.45
N GLY A 64 -12.46 -8.13 8.34
CA GLY A 64 -11.45 -8.85 7.57
C GLY A 64 -11.46 -8.54 6.06
N THR A 65 -12.38 -7.69 5.58
CA THR A 65 -12.37 -7.26 4.17
C THR A 65 -11.32 -6.18 3.92
N TRP A 66 -10.79 -6.15 2.71
CA TRP A 66 -9.86 -5.12 2.25
C TRP A 66 -10.61 -4.06 1.45
N GLY A 67 -10.45 -2.81 1.84
CA GLY A 67 -11.11 -1.69 1.18
C GLY A 67 -10.18 -0.51 0.98
N GLY A 68 -10.48 0.29 -0.05
CA GLY A 68 -9.71 1.48 -0.40
C GLY A 68 -9.63 1.69 -1.89
N SER A 69 -8.46 2.11 -2.40
CA SER A 69 -8.31 2.48 -3.80
C SER A 69 -6.97 2.06 -4.38
N ILE A 70 -6.99 1.73 -5.67
CA ILE A 70 -5.80 1.56 -6.51
C ILE A 70 -5.86 2.61 -7.62
N TYR A 71 -4.75 3.31 -7.80
CA TYR A 71 -4.55 4.31 -8.83
C TYR A 71 -3.77 3.67 -9.97
N GLY A 72 -4.45 3.23 -11.02
CA GLY A 72 -3.82 2.79 -12.25
C GLY A 72 -3.18 3.95 -13.01
N ASN A 73 -3.11 3.86 -14.34
CA ASN A 73 -2.64 4.98 -15.18
C ASN A 73 -3.71 6.09 -15.34
N ALA A 74 -4.92 5.85 -14.86
CA ALA A 74 -5.98 6.85 -14.85
C ALA A 74 -5.83 7.79 -13.64
N SER A 75 -6.21 9.04 -13.79
CA SER A 75 -6.23 10.03 -12.71
C SER A 75 -7.28 9.71 -11.63
N THR A 76 -8.24 8.85 -11.96
CA THR A 76 -9.33 8.49 -11.05
C THR A 76 -8.99 7.20 -10.31
N PRO A 77 -9.07 7.21 -8.97
CA PRO A 77 -8.86 6.01 -8.17
C PRO A 77 -9.95 4.99 -8.44
N THR A 78 -9.57 3.73 -8.61
CA THR A 78 -10.52 2.63 -8.70
C THR A 78 -10.75 2.08 -7.29
N PRO A 79 -12.00 2.06 -6.82
CA PRO A 79 -12.33 1.50 -5.52
C PRO A 79 -12.11 -0.01 -5.53
N ILE A 80 -11.55 -0.51 -4.43
CA ILE A 80 -11.38 -1.92 -4.15
C ILE A 80 -12.22 -2.25 -2.93
N ASP A 81 -12.98 -3.33 -3.03
CA ASP A 81 -13.70 -3.96 -1.94
C ASP A 81 -13.60 -5.46 -2.15
N ALA A 82 -12.85 -6.15 -1.29
CA ALA A 82 -12.50 -7.54 -1.51
C ALA A 82 -12.33 -8.33 -0.21
N THR A 83 -12.71 -9.59 -0.24
CA THR A 83 -12.38 -10.57 0.79
C THR A 83 -11.09 -11.29 0.43
N PHE A 84 -10.36 -11.73 1.46
CA PHE A 84 -9.20 -12.60 1.30
C PHE A 84 -9.44 -13.89 2.06
N GLU A 85 -9.56 -15.00 1.33
CA GLU A 85 -9.80 -16.32 1.90
C GLU A 85 -9.12 -17.40 1.04
N GLY A 86 -8.56 -18.42 1.67
CA GLY A 86 -7.94 -19.54 0.95
C GLY A 86 -6.81 -19.14 -0.02
N GLY A 87 -6.08 -18.06 0.27
CA GLY A 87 -5.04 -17.57 -0.63
C GLY A 87 -5.55 -16.75 -1.81
N GLN A 88 -6.82 -16.34 -1.79
CA GLN A 88 -7.43 -15.60 -2.89
C GLN A 88 -8.06 -14.29 -2.43
N PHE A 89 -7.81 -13.23 -3.19
CA PHE A 89 -8.64 -12.03 -3.17
C PHE A 89 -9.79 -12.18 -4.16
N VAL A 90 -11.00 -11.94 -3.70
CA VAL A 90 -12.19 -11.91 -4.56
C VAL A 90 -13.01 -10.68 -4.20
N GLY A 91 -13.21 -9.80 -5.16
CA GLY A 91 -13.98 -8.58 -4.95
C GLY A 91 -14.13 -7.72 -6.19
N SER A 92 -14.65 -6.52 -5.99
CA SER A 92 -14.79 -5.52 -7.03
C SER A 92 -13.41 -5.09 -7.52
N ASN A 93 -13.20 -5.17 -8.83
CA ASN A 93 -11.98 -4.71 -9.52
C ASN A 93 -10.69 -5.44 -9.11
N ILE A 94 -10.78 -6.53 -8.36
CA ILE A 94 -9.63 -7.33 -7.96
C ILE A 94 -9.98 -8.82 -7.85
N ARG A 95 -9.15 -9.64 -8.47
CA ARG A 95 -9.15 -11.09 -8.27
C ARG A 95 -7.70 -11.57 -8.35
N LEU A 96 -7.13 -11.93 -7.22
CA LEU A 96 -5.73 -12.40 -7.15
C LEU A 96 -5.67 -13.74 -6.43
N THR A 97 -4.77 -14.58 -6.88
CA THR A 97 -4.39 -15.81 -6.19
C THR A 97 -2.95 -15.67 -5.72
N ILE A 98 -2.68 -16.04 -4.48
CA ILE A 98 -1.38 -15.99 -3.84
C ILE A 98 -1.03 -17.40 -3.41
N VAL A 99 0.08 -17.93 -3.89
CA VAL A 99 0.59 -19.24 -3.52
C VAL A 99 2.07 -19.16 -3.21
N ARG A 100 2.55 -20.06 -2.33
CA ARG A 100 3.97 -20.26 -2.07
C ARG A 100 4.33 -21.71 -2.31
N GLU A 101 5.23 -21.92 -3.25
CA GLU A 101 5.70 -23.23 -3.67
C GLU A 101 7.21 -23.21 -3.89
N GLY A 102 7.94 -24.20 -3.37
CA GLY A 102 9.38 -24.33 -3.62
C GLY A 102 10.21 -23.09 -3.24
N GLY A 103 9.81 -22.33 -2.20
CA GLY A 103 10.49 -21.08 -1.83
C GLY A 103 10.11 -19.86 -2.67
N GLN A 104 9.29 -20.02 -3.70
CA GLN A 104 8.81 -18.95 -4.57
C GLN A 104 7.40 -18.52 -4.17
N THR A 105 7.19 -17.21 -4.07
CA THR A 105 5.86 -16.61 -3.92
C THR A 105 5.35 -16.20 -5.29
N ARG A 106 4.18 -16.70 -5.66
CA ARG A 106 3.48 -16.35 -6.89
C ARG A 106 2.19 -15.62 -6.58
N ILE A 107 1.97 -14.53 -7.30
CA ILE A 107 0.75 -13.72 -7.21
C ILE A 107 0.26 -13.53 -8.64
N PHE A 108 -0.95 -13.94 -8.93
CA PHE A 108 -1.49 -13.85 -10.28
C PHE A 108 -3.00 -13.62 -10.28
N GLY A 109 -3.46 -12.97 -11.33
CA GLY A 109 -4.88 -12.70 -11.51
C GLY A 109 -5.13 -11.40 -12.25
N SER A 110 -6.14 -10.65 -11.82
CA SER A 110 -6.50 -9.37 -12.41
C SER A 110 -6.74 -8.31 -11.37
N VAL A 111 -6.35 -7.09 -11.70
CA VAL A 111 -6.65 -5.88 -10.93
C VAL A 111 -7.11 -4.82 -11.91
N GLN A 112 -8.32 -4.29 -11.70
CA GLN A 112 -9.02 -3.50 -12.71
C GLN A 112 -9.13 -4.34 -14.00
N ASP A 113 -8.80 -3.76 -15.14
CA ASP A 113 -8.79 -4.45 -16.45
C ASP A 113 -7.42 -5.04 -16.82
N ARG A 114 -6.51 -5.15 -15.83
CA ARG A 114 -5.14 -5.62 -16.06
C ARG A 114 -4.94 -7.02 -15.51
N ILE A 115 -4.29 -7.83 -16.31
CA ILE A 115 -3.73 -9.11 -15.86
C ILE A 115 -2.38 -8.82 -15.21
N VAL A 116 -2.16 -9.42 -14.05
CA VAL A 116 -0.90 -9.33 -13.31
C VAL A 116 -0.39 -10.72 -12.98
N ARG A 117 0.93 -10.88 -13.06
CA ARG A 117 1.63 -12.05 -12.56
C ARG A 117 2.96 -11.60 -11.97
N PHE A 118 3.17 -11.96 -10.71
CA PHE A 118 4.43 -11.77 -10.01
C PHE A 118 4.94 -13.13 -9.57
N GLU A 119 6.20 -13.43 -9.86
CA GLU A 119 6.88 -14.63 -9.40
C GLU A 119 8.15 -14.15 -8.69
N ALA A 120 8.18 -14.30 -7.38
CA ALA A 120 9.24 -13.77 -6.53
C ALA A 120 9.96 -14.91 -5.80
N SER A 121 11.27 -15.03 -6.05
CA SER A 121 12.20 -15.92 -5.37
C SER A 121 13.33 -15.12 -4.74
N ASP A 122 14.20 -15.78 -4.00
CA ASP A 122 15.39 -15.17 -3.41
C ASP A 122 16.45 -14.79 -4.45
N THR A 123 16.37 -15.29 -5.68
CA THR A 123 17.30 -14.99 -6.77
C THR A 123 16.76 -14.01 -7.79
N GLU A 124 15.44 -14.02 -8.03
CA GLU A 124 14.83 -13.18 -9.07
C GLU A 124 13.36 -12.85 -8.77
N ILE A 125 12.92 -11.74 -9.31
CA ILE A 125 11.50 -11.35 -9.33
C ILE A 125 11.11 -11.15 -10.79
N ARG A 126 10.08 -11.88 -11.24
CA ARG A 126 9.49 -11.70 -12.55
C ARG A 126 8.15 -11.00 -12.40
N VAL A 127 7.97 -9.97 -13.19
CA VAL A 127 6.76 -9.15 -13.21
C VAL A 127 6.17 -9.21 -14.61
N PHE A 128 4.91 -9.59 -14.69
CA PHE A 128 4.13 -9.46 -15.91
C PHE A 128 2.89 -8.62 -15.62
N THR A 129 2.68 -7.60 -16.44
CA THR A 129 1.47 -6.78 -16.40
C THR A 129 0.95 -6.59 -17.82
N SER A 130 -0.36 -6.68 -18.00
CA SER A 130 -1.00 -6.49 -19.32
C SER A 130 -2.28 -5.71 -19.18
N SER A 131 -2.47 -4.72 -20.03
CA SER A 131 -3.75 -4.00 -20.15
C SER A 131 -4.73 -4.69 -21.11
N SER A 132 -4.27 -5.69 -21.88
CA SER A 132 -5.10 -6.55 -22.72
C SER A 132 -4.38 -7.89 -22.93
N ILE A 133 -5.09 -8.88 -23.46
CA ILE A 133 -4.54 -10.21 -23.77
C ILE A 133 -3.37 -10.15 -24.79
N HIS A 134 -3.26 -9.07 -25.54
CA HIS A 134 -2.31 -8.95 -26.65
C HIS A 134 -1.11 -8.05 -26.36
N THR A 135 -1.13 -7.24 -25.31
CA THR A 135 -0.08 -6.27 -25.00
C THR A 135 0.37 -6.41 -23.55
N GLY A 136 1.24 -7.37 -23.31
CA GLY A 136 1.85 -7.58 -22.01
C GLY A 136 3.28 -7.02 -21.93
N ARG A 137 3.64 -6.47 -20.79
CA ARG A 137 5.01 -6.12 -20.44
C ARG A 137 5.55 -7.14 -19.46
N SER A 138 6.66 -7.74 -19.78
CA SER A 138 7.38 -8.66 -18.90
C SER A 138 8.72 -8.06 -18.48
N GLU A 139 8.98 -8.06 -17.19
CA GLU A 139 10.21 -7.55 -16.61
C GLU A 139 10.80 -8.61 -15.67
N THR A 140 12.13 -8.70 -15.67
CA THR A 140 12.86 -9.58 -14.74
C THR A 140 13.84 -8.74 -13.95
N TYR A 141 13.84 -8.95 -12.64
CA TYR A 141 14.72 -8.32 -11.67
C TYR A 141 15.57 -9.41 -11.04
N VAL A 142 16.88 -9.30 -11.16
CA VAL A 142 17.83 -10.27 -10.62
C VAL A 142 18.42 -9.72 -9.31
N ARG A 143 18.50 -10.56 -8.30
CA ARG A 143 19.03 -10.17 -6.99
C ARG A 143 20.49 -9.75 -7.07
N LEU A 144 20.81 -8.65 -6.42
CA LEU A 144 22.16 -8.17 -6.17
C LEU A 144 22.73 -8.77 -4.88
N ALA A 145 24.00 -8.49 -4.59
CA ALA A 145 24.67 -8.99 -3.39
C ALA A 145 24.09 -8.41 -2.08
N GLY A 146 23.41 -7.25 -2.15
CA GLY A 146 22.78 -6.61 -1.01
C GLY A 146 21.44 -7.26 -0.62
N PRO A 147 21.04 -7.18 0.64
CA PRO A 147 19.76 -7.71 1.09
C PRO A 147 18.59 -6.94 0.46
N GLY A 148 17.69 -7.66 -0.20
CA GLY A 148 16.49 -7.09 -0.79
C GLY A 148 16.71 -6.19 -2.02
N GLU A 149 17.92 -6.14 -2.57
CA GLU A 149 18.23 -5.35 -3.75
C GLU A 149 18.19 -6.18 -5.02
N TYR A 150 17.51 -5.65 -6.05
CA TYR A 150 17.36 -6.30 -7.34
C TYR A 150 17.64 -5.30 -8.47
N SER A 151 18.30 -5.78 -9.52
CA SER A 151 18.58 -5.06 -10.77
C SER A 151 17.75 -5.61 -11.91
N GLY A 152 17.19 -4.73 -12.72
CA GLY A 152 16.37 -5.05 -13.88
C GLY A 152 16.21 -3.83 -14.77
N PRO A 153 15.07 -3.65 -15.45
CA PRO A 153 14.77 -2.45 -16.21
C PRO A 153 14.88 -1.15 -15.38
N GLN A 154 14.73 -1.29 -14.08
CA GLN A 154 14.96 -0.27 -13.07
C GLN A 154 15.39 -0.94 -11.76
N SER A 155 15.94 -0.20 -10.79
CA SER A 155 16.24 -0.77 -9.49
C SER A 155 14.97 -1.02 -8.69
N LEU A 156 14.95 -2.18 -8.02
CA LEU A 156 13.90 -2.62 -7.13
C LEU A 156 14.51 -2.95 -5.78
N THR A 157 13.93 -2.42 -4.72
CA THR A 157 14.35 -2.70 -3.34
C THR A 157 13.17 -3.23 -2.53
N LEU A 158 13.38 -4.34 -1.86
CA LEU A 158 12.47 -4.87 -0.86
C LEU A 158 12.99 -4.54 0.54
N GLU A 159 12.13 -4.03 1.41
CA GLU A 159 12.48 -3.58 2.75
C GLU A 159 11.71 -4.37 3.81
N GLY A 160 12.33 -4.62 4.97
CA GLY A 160 11.69 -5.30 6.09
C GLY A 160 11.13 -6.67 5.71
N GLU A 161 9.89 -6.95 6.10
CA GLU A 161 9.22 -8.23 5.81
C GLU A 161 9.13 -8.57 4.32
N ALA A 162 9.13 -7.58 3.43
CA ALA A 162 9.09 -7.84 1.99
C ALA A 162 10.28 -8.66 1.49
N GLN A 163 11.44 -8.59 2.16
CA GLN A 163 12.63 -9.36 1.80
C GLN A 163 12.45 -10.88 1.94
N GLN A 164 11.47 -11.30 2.74
CA GLN A 164 11.13 -12.72 2.94
C GLN A 164 10.14 -13.23 1.90
N LEU A 165 9.70 -12.35 1.00
CA LEU A 165 8.72 -12.64 -0.06
C LEU A 165 7.47 -13.34 0.51
N PRO A 166 6.81 -12.77 1.54
CA PRO A 166 5.76 -13.47 2.25
C PRO A 166 4.51 -13.67 1.37
N PRO A 167 3.82 -14.82 1.45
CA PRO A 167 2.59 -15.04 0.71
C PRO A 167 1.39 -14.38 1.42
N THR A 168 1.54 -13.11 1.79
CA THR A 168 0.53 -12.36 2.55
C THR A 168 -0.30 -11.43 1.64
N PRO A 169 -1.56 -11.14 2.02
CA PRO A 169 -2.39 -10.17 1.35
C PRO A 169 -1.70 -8.81 1.16
N ALA A 170 -1.10 -8.28 2.22
CA ALA A 170 -0.46 -6.98 2.20
C ALA A 170 0.74 -6.93 1.23
N PHE A 171 1.59 -7.96 1.21
CA PHE A 171 2.69 -8.04 0.24
C PHE A 171 2.18 -8.10 -1.20
N ALA A 172 1.14 -8.91 -1.48
CA ALA A 172 0.57 -9.00 -2.82
C ALA A 172 0.00 -7.65 -3.29
N LEU A 173 -0.72 -6.95 -2.43
CA LEU A 173 -1.27 -5.63 -2.73
C LEU A 173 -0.17 -4.56 -2.88
N ALA A 174 0.93 -4.69 -2.14
CA ALA A 174 2.09 -3.82 -2.28
C ALA A 174 2.81 -4.05 -3.63
N MET A 175 2.96 -5.31 -4.07
CA MET A 175 3.46 -5.64 -5.42
C MET A 175 2.58 -5.04 -6.51
N VAL A 176 1.27 -5.17 -6.38
CA VAL A 176 0.32 -4.52 -7.30
C VAL A 176 0.56 -3.01 -7.33
N GLY A 177 0.59 -2.34 -6.18
CA GLY A 177 0.79 -0.89 -6.09
C GLY A 177 2.14 -0.41 -6.63
N ALA A 178 3.17 -1.26 -6.62
CA ALA A 178 4.48 -0.91 -7.15
C ALA A 178 4.57 -0.98 -8.68
N PHE A 179 3.77 -1.84 -9.33
CA PHE A 179 3.94 -2.18 -10.75
C PHE A 179 2.73 -1.86 -11.65
N ILE A 180 1.58 -1.46 -11.12
CA ILE A 180 0.42 -0.99 -11.87
C ILE A 180 0.43 0.54 -11.98
#